data_da703c9d22daf6579daf38c2d3aed0dd
#
_entry.id   da703c9d22daf6579daf38c2d3aed0dd
#
_cell.length_a   1.000
_cell.length_b   1.000
_cell.length_c   1.000
_cell.angle_alpha   90.00
_cell.angle_beta   90.00
_cell.angle_gamma   90.00
#
_symmetry.space_group_name_H-M   'P 1'
#
loop_
_entity.id
_entity.type
_entity.pdbx_description
1 polymer ?
#
loop_
_entity_poly.entity_id
_entity_poly.type
_entity_poly.pdbx_seq_one_letter_code
_entity_poly.pdbx_strand_id
1 'polypeptide(L)'
;MTLRATYAAGGLIYEEGRDFAVDRAAGTVRRLPGSRLPDFRSNVLHGLAEFDHTRHPGFGNRAFLAYADYVPAAPPRWPVQASQFHLLPRSRARLAAGGPFRIVAFGDSITAGADVSGQDLVYWRRWTDALQAKYPRAVITAVDGATGGDTTTRGLERLKAKVLEASPDLVLVAFGMNDHNRRGVPPEVFERQLAEIIARIRAATPAEVVLVSAFPPNPRWVHGSGRMAAYAEATARAATAAGCAYADVFSNWQAFAARKRPEDLLANNINHPSDFGHWIYFRVLEEMGL
;
A
#
# COMPACT_ATOMS: atom_id res chain seq x y z
N MET A 1 15.72 -18.25 12.43
CA MET A 1 15.24 -17.56 11.25
C MET A 1 14.59 -18.58 10.32
N THR A 2 13.43 -18.29 9.76
CA THR A 2 12.78 -19.11 8.72
C THR A 2 12.72 -18.28 7.43
N LEU A 3 13.07 -18.90 6.29
CA LEU A 3 13.00 -18.26 4.99
C LEU A 3 11.99 -19.03 4.11
N ARG A 4 11.02 -18.32 3.52
CA ARG A 4 9.90 -18.92 2.78
C ARG A 4 9.74 -18.31 1.39
N ALA A 5 9.16 -19.08 0.46
CA ALA A 5 8.85 -18.62 -0.88
C ALA A 5 7.58 -17.75 -0.96
N THR A 6 6.72 -17.81 0.05
CA THR A 6 5.44 -17.09 0.10
C THR A 6 5.28 -16.31 1.40
N TYR A 7 4.57 -15.20 1.36
CA TYR A 7 4.24 -14.42 2.56
C TYR A 7 3.31 -15.20 3.49
N ALA A 8 2.26 -15.80 2.94
CA ALA A 8 1.36 -16.66 3.68
C ALA A 8 2.05 -17.98 4.09
N ALA A 9 1.59 -18.58 5.18
CA ALA A 9 2.06 -19.90 5.60
C ALA A 9 1.72 -20.96 4.55
N GLY A 10 2.56 -22.02 4.44
CA GLY A 10 2.29 -23.18 3.59
C GLY A 10 3.07 -23.22 2.27
N GLY A 11 3.92 -22.25 1.98
CA GLY A 11 4.84 -22.28 0.84
C GLY A 11 6.12 -23.09 1.11
N LEU A 12 6.98 -23.20 0.08
CA LEU A 12 8.31 -23.83 0.20
C LEU A 12 9.12 -23.11 1.31
N ILE A 13 9.63 -23.90 2.25
CA ILE A 13 10.58 -23.44 3.26
C ILE A 13 12.00 -23.77 2.76
N TYR A 14 12.85 -22.76 2.78
CA TYR A 14 14.26 -22.89 2.42
C TYR A 14 15.08 -23.31 3.64
N GLU A 15 16.16 -24.08 3.40
CA GLU A 15 16.99 -24.69 4.43
C GLU A 15 18.33 -23.97 4.58
N GLU A 16 18.68 -23.59 5.82
CA GLU A 16 20.02 -23.05 6.13
C GLU A 16 21.08 -24.14 5.90
N GLY A 17 22.18 -23.80 5.27
CA GLY A 17 23.24 -24.72 4.86
C GLY A 17 23.06 -25.35 3.49
N ARG A 18 21.82 -25.40 2.97
CA ARG A 18 21.51 -25.88 1.60
C ARG A 18 21.15 -24.74 0.66
N ASP A 19 20.17 -23.93 1.05
CA ASP A 19 19.64 -22.87 0.19
C ASP A 19 20.28 -21.51 0.52
N PHE A 20 20.62 -21.28 1.78
CA PHE A 20 21.20 -20.04 2.24
C PHE A 20 22.14 -20.24 3.43
N ALA A 21 22.97 -19.24 3.67
CA ALA A 21 23.76 -19.09 4.88
C ALA A 21 23.42 -17.77 5.57
N VAL A 22 23.46 -17.78 6.92
CA VAL A 22 23.21 -16.58 7.75
C VAL A 22 24.52 -16.18 8.40
N ASP A 23 24.91 -14.93 8.21
CA ASP A 23 25.90 -14.28 9.06
C ASP A 23 25.15 -13.46 10.11
N ARG A 24 25.09 -13.99 11.34
CA ARG A 24 24.37 -13.36 12.45
C ARG A 24 25.07 -12.14 12.99
N ALA A 25 26.38 -12.04 12.83
CA ALA A 25 27.17 -10.90 13.26
C ALA A 25 26.97 -9.71 12.30
N ALA A 26 27.02 -9.99 11.00
CA ALA A 26 26.79 -8.98 9.96
C ALA A 26 25.30 -8.72 9.70
N GLY A 27 24.39 -9.55 10.19
CA GLY A 27 22.95 -9.47 9.92
C GLY A 27 22.60 -9.70 8.44
N THR A 28 23.34 -10.59 7.76
CA THR A 28 23.15 -10.84 6.32
C THR A 28 22.72 -12.27 6.04
N VAL A 29 21.98 -12.44 4.94
CA VAL A 29 21.57 -13.73 4.38
C VAL A 29 22.16 -13.82 2.97
N ARG A 30 22.85 -14.92 2.69
CA ARG A 30 23.48 -15.17 1.38
C ARG A 30 22.92 -16.44 0.76
N ARG A 31 22.45 -16.32 -0.49
CA ARG A 31 22.07 -17.47 -1.31
C ARG A 31 23.28 -18.37 -1.58
N LEU A 32 23.13 -19.68 -1.46
CA LEU A 32 24.19 -20.65 -1.73
C LEU A 32 24.16 -21.15 -3.19
N PRO A 33 25.28 -21.67 -3.71
CA PRO A 33 25.29 -22.38 -4.99
C PRO A 33 24.31 -23.56 -4.99
N GLY A 34 23.56 -23.76 -6.09
CA GLY A 34 22.57 -24.84 -6.20
C GLY A 34 21.28 -24.62 -5.36
N SER A 35 21.13 -23.47 -4.74
CA SER A 35 19.96 -23.11 -3.92
C SER A 35 18.65 -23.12 -4.70
N ARG A 36 17.57 -23.53 -4.03
CA ARG A 36 16.18 -23.38 -4.51
C ARG A 36 15.68 -21.93 -4.41
N LEU A 37 16.37 -21.05 -3.66
CA LEU A 37 16.08 -19.62 -3.66
C LEU A 37 16.24 -19.05 -5.07
N PRO A 38 15.27 -18.28 -5.56
CA PRO A 38 15.37 -17.66 -6.86
C PRO A 38 16.61 -16.75 -6.94
N ASP A 39 17.20 -16.69 -8.13
CA ASP A 39 18.32 -15.80 -8.42
C ASP A 39 17.80 -14.60 -9.21
N PHE A 40 17.78 -13.43 -8.58
CA PHE A 40 17.27 -12.20 -9.20
C PHE A 40 18.06 -11.83 -10.48
N ARG A 41 19.29 -12.32 -10.66
CA ARG A 41 20.07 -12.12 -11.90
C ARG A 41 19.39 -12.67 -13.14
N SER A 42 18.46 -13.63 -12.99
CA SER A 42 17.63 -14.14 -14.08
C SER A 42 16.39 -13.28 -14.39
N ASN A 43 16.11 -12.24 -13.62
CA ASN A 43 15.04 -11.28 -13.93
C ASN A 43 15.41 -10.47 -15.16
N VAL A 44 14.47 -10.31 -16.08
CA VAL A 44 14.68 -9.59 -17.36
C VAL A 44 15.11 -8.13 -17.20
N LEU A 45 14.86 -7.54 -16.02
CA LEU A 45 15.23 -6.16 -15.70
C LEU A 45 16.56 -6.05 -14.94
N HIS A 46 17.21 -7.20 -14.62
CA HIS A 46 18.47 -7.19 -13.89
C HIS A 46 19.55 -6.44 -14.66
N GLY A 47 20.21 -5.49 -14.01
CA GLY A 47 21.30 -4.72 -14.60
C GLY A 47 20.88 -3.58 -15.54
N LEU A 48 19.59 -3.42 -15.85
CA LEU A 48 19.11 -2.29 -16.65
C LEU A 48 19.14 -0.99 -15.82
N ALA A 49 19.68 0.08 -16.40
CA ALA A 49 19.66 1.41 -15.78
C ALA A 49 18.25 2.05 -15.85
N GLU A 50 17.55 1.80 -16.96
CA GLU A 50 16.18 2.23 -17.20
C GLU A 50 15.40 1.12 -17.91
N PHE A 51 14.08 1.09 -17.80
CA PHE A 51 13.25 0.15 -18.52
C PHE A 51 11.89 0.72 -18.91
N ASP A 52 11.45 0.30 -20.10
CA ASP A 52 10.06 0.37 -20.55
C ASP A 52 9.45 -1.04 -20.41
N HIS A 53 8.55 -1.20 -19.47
CA HIS A 53 7.93 -2.51 -19.17
C HIS A 53 7.22 -3.14 -20.36
N THR A 54 6.75 -2.34 -21.33
CA THR A 54 6.09 -2.84 -22.53
C THR A 54 7.01 -3.63 -23.44
N ARG A 55 8.34 -3.48 -23.28
CA ARG A 55 9.38 -4.18 -24.05
C ARG A 55 9.92 -5.44 -23.35
N HIS A 56 9.49 -5.71 -22.12
CA HIS A 56 10.04 -6.76 -21.30
C HIS A 56 8.91 -7.67 -20.78
N PRO A 57 8.41 -8.64 -21.58
CA PRO A 57 7.45 -9.61 -21.10
C PRO A 57 8.02 -10.38 -19.91
N GLY A 58 7.20 -10.67 -18.90
CA GLY A 58 7.64 -11.34 -17.67
C GLY A 58 8.49 -10.45 -16.74
N PHE A 59 8.37 -9.14 -16.82
CA PHE A 59 9.09 -8.18 -15.97
C PHE A 59 8.76 -8.26 -14.48
N GLY A 60 7.74 -8.98 -14.10
CA GLY A 60 7.29 -9.13 -12.72
C GLY A 60 8.38 -9.65 -11.79
N ASN A 61 8.25 -9.37 -10.50
CA ASN A 61 9.25 -9.63 -9.48
C ASN A 61 8.81 -10.66 -8.44
N ARG A 62 7.55 -10.99 -8.42
CA ARG A 62 6.94 -11.85 -7.39
C ARG A 62 7.65 -13.21 -7.24
N ALA A 63 8.06 -13.82 -8.37
CA ALA A 63 8.77 -15.10 -8.36
C ALA A 63 10.18 -15.03 -7.72
N PHE A 64 10.71 -13.84 -7.52
CA PHE A 64 12.04 -13.59 -6.96
C PHE A 64 12.02 -13.17 -5.49
N LEU A 65 10.84 -12.99 -4.90
CA LEU A 65 10.71 -12.59 -3.51
C LEU A 65 10.88 -13.80 -2.59
N ALA A 66 11.58 -13.59 -1.48
CA ALA A 66 11.66 -14.52 -0.37
C ALA A 66 11.37 -13.79 0.94
N TYR A 67 10.63 -14.42 1.82
CA TYR A 67 10.14 -13.83 3.06
C TYR A 67 10.86 -14.43 4.25
N ALA A 68 11.40 -13.56 5.11
CA ALA A 68 12.18 -13.97 6.27
C ALA A 68 11.43 -13.63 7.56
N ASP A 69 11.23 -14.67 8.40
CA ASP A 69 10.81 -14.51 9.79
C ASP A 69 12.02 -14.67 10.71
N TYR A 70 12.25 -13.68 11.54
CA TYR A 70 13.35 -13.71 12.49
C TYR A 70 13.04 -12.87 13.73
N VAL A 71 13.72 -13.18 14.83
CA VAL A 71 13.71 -12.35 16.03
C VAL A 71 14.89 -11.39 15.95
N PRO A 72 14.67 -10.08 15.86
CA PRO A 72 15.76 -9.11 15.82
C PRO A 72 16.44 -9.00 17.19
N ALA A 73 17.75 -8.71 17.20
CA ALA A 73 18.50 -8.50 18.44
C ALA A 73 18.04 -7.24 19.23
N ALA A 74 17.46 -6.27 18.51
CA ALA A 74 16.83 -5.10 19.11
C ALA A 74 15.52 -4.83 18.37
N PRO A 75 14.52 -4.22 19.03
CA PRO A 75 13.27 -3.84 18.36
C PRO A 75 13.56 -2.99 17.11
N PRO A 76 12.95 -3.31 15.97
CA PRO A 76 13.13 -2.50 14.78
C PRO A 76 12.56 -1.10 15.03
N ARG A 77 13.31 -0.08 14.60
CA ARG A 77 12.81 1.30 14.61
C ARG A 77 12.14 1.58 13.28
N TRP A 78 10.82 1.63 13.30
CA TRP A 78 10.01 2.03 12.15
C TRP A 78 9.64 3.51 12.31
N PRO A 79 9.42 4.26 11.21
CA PRO A 79 8.69 5.50 11.29
C PRO A 79 7.30 5.17 11.85
N VAL A 80 6.84 5.97 12.79
CA VAL A 80 5.53 5.77 13.41
C VAL A 80 4.59 6.79 12.80
N GLN A 81 3.48 6.32 12.25
CA GLN A 81 2.36 7.18 11.90
C GLN A 81 1.79 7.80 13.17
N ALA A 82 1.74 9.14 13.22
CA ALA A 82 1.09 9.80 14.35
C ALA A 82 -0.38 9.41 14.42
N SER A 83 -0.87 9.13 15.62
CA SER A 83 -2.28 8.82 15.83
C SER A 83 -3.16 10.00 15.41
N GLN A 84 -4.20 9.72 14.64
CA GLN A 84 -5.15 10.71 14.11
C GLN A 84 -6.61 10.35 14.41
N PHE A 85 -6.84 9.46 15.37
CA PHE A 85 -8.19 9.04 15.75
C PHE A 85 -9.12 10.21 16.12
N HIS A 86 -8.56 11.33 16.56
CA HIS A 86 -9.32 12.56 16.88
C HIS A 86 -9.98 13.19 15.65
N LEU A 87 -9.50 12.89 14.44
CA LEU A 87 -10.09 13.30 13.16
C LEU A 87 -11.18 12.35 12.66
N LEU A 88 -11.43 11.23 13.37
CA LEU A 88 -12.40 10.19 13.04
C LEU A 88 -13.39 9.93 14.20
N PRO A 89 -13.97 10.99 14.82
CA PRO A 89 -14.79 10.84 16.03
C PRO A 89 -16.07 10.01 15.80
N ARG A 90 -16.71 10.14 14.64
CA ARG A 90 -17.94 9.40 14.32
C ARG A 90 -17.65 7.92 14.09
N SER A 91 -16.62 7.60 13.31
CA SER A 91 -16.18 6.22 13.07
C SER A 91 -15.84 5.53 14.39
N ARG A 92 -15.06 6.19 15.24
CA ARG A 92 -14.71 5.67 16.56
C ARG A 92 -15.93 5.41 17.44
N ALA A 93 -16.85 6.37 17.50
CA ALA A 93 -18.07 6.25 18.29
C ALA A 93 -18.97 5.09 17.79
N ARG A 94 -19.15 4.96 16.47
CA ARG A 94 -19.96 3.89 15.87
C ARG A 94 -19.34 2.52 16.07
N LEU A 95 -18.04 2.37 15.85
CA LEU A 95 -17.32 1.12 16.09
C LEU A 95 -17.40 0.69 17.56
N ALA A 96 -17.22 1.62 18.49
CA ALA A 96 -17.34 1.34 19.92
C ALA A 96 -18.77 0.99 20.37
N ALA A 97 -19.78 1.61 19.76
CA ALA A 97 -21.18 1.28 20.03
C ALA A 97 -21.58 -0.12 19.51
N GLY A 98 -20.94 -0.58 18.43
CA GLY A 98 -21.27 -1.83 17.75
C GLY A 98 -22.36 -1.65 16.69
N GLY A 99 -22.71 -2.75 16.00
CA GLY A 99 -23.66 -2.76 14.90
C GLY A 99 -23.00 -2.50 13.54
N PRO A 100 -23.80 -2.25 12.48
CA PRO A 100 -23.29 -2.13 11.13
C PRO A 100 -22.34 -0.93 10.95
N PHE A 101 -21.18 -1.18 10.32
CA PHE A 101 -20.22 -0.16 9.96
C PHE A 101 -19.62 -0.47 8.57
N ARG A 102 -19.72 0.47 7.64
CA ARG A 102 -19.29 0.25 6.26
C ARG A 102 -18.10 1.09 5.89
N ILE A 103 -17.03 0.42 5.42
CA ILE A 103 -15.81 1.02 4.90
C ILE A 103 -15.81 0.85 3.37
N VAL A 104 -15.51 1.92 2.63
CA VAL A 104 -15.22 1.85 1.21
C VAL A 104 -13.75 2.17 0.98
N ALA A 105 -13.02 1.28 0.30
CA ALA A 105 -11.67 1.52 -0.18
C ALA A 105 -11.72 2.00 -1.63
N PHE A 106 -11.47 3.29 -1.85
CA PHE A 106 -11.56 3.95 -3.14
C PHE A 106 -10.19 4.37 -3.64
N GLY A 107 -9.79 3.87 -4.81
CA GLY A 107 -8.45 4.09 -5.33
C GLY A 107 -8.20 3.40 -6.67
N ASP A 108 -6.93 3.17 -6.94
CA ASP A 108 -6.42 2.57 -8.18
C ASP A 108 -6.13 1.05 -8.04
N SER A 109 -5.25 0.52 -8.91
CA SER A 109 -4.85 -0.89 -8.92
C SER A 109 -4.21 -1.37 -7.61
N ILE A 110 -3.54 -0.50 -6.86
CA ILE A 110 -2.95 -0.85 -5.57
C ILE A 110 -4.06 -1.17 -4.57
N THR A 111 -5.09 -0.34 -4.54
CA THR A 111 -6.26 -0.55 -3.68
C THR A 111 -7.08 -1.77 -4.11
N ALA A 112 -7.17 -2.04 -5.42
CA ALA A 112 -7.76 -3.27 -5.94
C ALA A 112 -6.95 -4.54 -5.62
N GLY A 113 -5.72 -4.40 -5.13
CA GLY A 113 -4.84 -5.52 -4.78
C GLY A 113 -4.17 -6.18 -5.99
N ALA A 114 -3.81 -5.39 -7.01
CA ALA A 114 -3.05 -5.91 -8.14
C ALA A 114 -1.69 -6.47 -7.69
N ASP A 115 -1.34 -7.64 -8.22
CA ASP A 115 -0.10 -8.39 -7.96
C ASP A 115 0.11 -8.87 -6.50
N VAL A 116 -0.85 -8.67 -5.61
CA VAL A 116 -0.83 -9.29 -4.28
C VAL A 116 -0.99 -10.81 -4.37
N SER A 117 -0.37 -11.57 -3.47
CA SER A 117 -0.42 -13.04 -3.54
C SER A 117 -1.75 -13.63 -3.05
N GLY A 118 -2.49 -12.90 -2.22
CA GLY A 118 -3.82 -13.26 -1.72
C GLY A 118 -4.64 -12.00 -1.44
N GLN A 119 -5.93 -12.02 -1.76
CA GLN A 119 -6.79 -10.84 -1.57
C GLN A 119 -6.97 -10.45 -0.10
N ASP A 120 -6.80 -11.37 0.82
CA ASP A 120 -6.73 -11.15 2.26
C ASP A 120 -5.51 -10.34 2.70
N LEU A 121 -4.45 -10.29 1.87
CA LEU A 121 -3.23 -9.52 2.12
C LEU A 121 -3.31 -8.06 1.64
N VAL A 122 -4.37 -7.67 0.95
CA VAL A 122 -4.59 -6.26 0.56
C VAL A 122 -4.71 -5.39 1.82
N TYR A 123 -4.00 -4.29 1.86
CA TYR A 123 -3.78 -3.45 3.04
C TYR A 123 -5.07 -3.06 3.79
N TRP A 124 -6.12 -2.65 3.08
CA TRP A 124 -7.37 -2.22 3.69
C TRP A 124 -8.22 -3.40 4.17
N ARG A 125 -8.12 -4.59 3.55
CA ARG A 125 -8.77 -5.80 4.04
C ARG A 125 -8.16 -6.24 5.36
N ARG A 126 -6.81 -6.30 5.43
CA ARG A 126 -6.09 -6.57 6.69
C ARG A 126 -6.46 -5.58 7.79
N TRP A 127 -6.57 -4.30 7.43
CA TRP A 127 -6.98 -3.28 8.39
C TRP A 127 -8.43 -3.45 8.84
N THR A 128 -9.33 -3.81 7.95
CA THR A 128 -10.73 -4.15 8.29
C THR A 128 -10.80 -5.33 9.25
N ASP A 129 -10.01 -6.38 9.02
CA ASP A 129 -9.96 -7.55 9.90
C ASP A 129 -9.40 -7.18 11.29
N ALA A 130 -8.38 -6.34 11.35
CA ALA A 130 -7.83 -5.82 12.61
C ALA A 130 -8.86 -4.97 13.37
N LEU A 131 -9.61 -4.12 12.66
CA LEU A 131 -10.71 -3.34 13.26
C LEU A 131 -11.84 -4.26 13.77
N GLN A 132 -12.21 -5.31 13.00
CA GLN A 132 -13.22 -6.27 13.43
C GLN A 132 -12.78 -7.01 14.70
N ALA A 133 -11.50 -7.38 14.80
CA ALA A 133 -10.95 -7.99 16.01
C ALA A 133 -10.95 -7.03 17.21
N LYS A 134 -10.61 -5.75 16.97
CA LYS A 134 -10.61 -4.69 18.00
C LYS A 134 -12.01 -4.32 18.47
N TYR A 135 -12.99 -4.36 17.56
CA TYR A 135 -14.39 -3.98 17.84
C TYR A 135 -15.36 -5.15 17.59
N PRO A 136 -15.35 -6.19 18.43
CA PRO A 136 -16.09 -7.44 18.16
C PRO A 136 -17.62 -7.29 18.14
N ARG A 137 -18.16 -6.17 18.64
CA ARG A 137 -19.61 -5.87 18.57
C ARG A 137 -20.00 -5.12 17.30
N ALA A 138 -19.05 -4.58 16.56
CA ALA A 138 -19.30 -3.99 15.25
C ALA A 138 -19.44 -5.10 14.19
N VAL A 139 -20.25 -4.85 13.18
CA VAL A 139 -20.38 -5.71 11.98
C VAL A 139 -19.80 -4.92 10.82
N ILE A 140 -18.50 -5.10 10.60
CA ILE A 140 -17.76 -4.30 9.62
C ILE A 140 -17.90 -4.92 8.23
N THR A 141 -18.43 -4.13 7.29
CA THR A 141 -18.49 -4.49 5.87
C THR A 141 -17.50 -3.63 5.09
N ALA A 142 -16.58 -4.27 4.38
CA ALA A 142 -15.62 -3.58 3.52
C ALA A 142 -16.02 -3.73 2.05
N VAL A 143 -16.03 -2.61 1.32
CA VAL A 143 -16.41 -2.53 -0.09
C VAL A 143 -15.21 -2.10 -0.92
N ASP A 144 -14.93 -2.87 -1.97
CA ASP A 144 -13.93 -2.54 -2.97
C ASP A 144 -14.50 -1.52 -3.97
N GLY A 145 -14.12 -0.27 -3.80
CA GLY A 145 -14.46 0.83 -4.71
C GLY A 145 -13.36 1.14 -5.72
N ALA A 146 -12.25 0.38 -5.71
CA ALA A 146 -11.09 0.66 -6.55
C ALA A 146 -11.31 0.28 -8.02
N THR A 147 -10.49 0.86 -8.90
CA THR A 147 -10.44 0.52 -10.32
C THR A 147 -9.00 0.66 -10.82
N GLY A 148 -8.48 -0.41 -11.43
CA GLY A 148 -7.11 -0.42 -11.96
C GLY A 148 -6.88 0.69 -12.99
N GLY A 149 -5.74 1.37 -12.89
CA GLY A 149 -5.35 2.44 -13.81
C GLY A 149 -6.02 3.80 -13.55
N ASP A 150 -6.89 3.92 -12.53
CA ASP A 150 -7.57 5.18 -12.25
C ASP A 150 -6.62 6.25 -11.73
N THR A 151 -6.86 7.47 -12.21
CA THR A 151 -6.40 8.73 -11.67
C THR A 151 -7.52 9.38 -10.86
N THR A 152 -7.24 10.46 -10.13
CA THR A 152 -8.27 11.25 -9.45
C THR A 152 -9.37 11.75 -10.40
N THR A 153 -9.03 12.05 -11.66
CA THR A 153 -10.02 12.45 -12.70
C THR A 153 -11.03 11.34 -12.93
N ARG A 154 -10.56 10.11 -13.16
CA ARG A 154 -11.43 8.94 -13.37
C ARG A 154 -12.14 8.54 -12.08
N GLY A 155 -11.50 8.72 -10.94
CA GLY A 155 -12.12 8.56 -9.64
C GLY A 155 -13.35 9.45 -9.47
N LEU A 156 -13.26 10.72 -9.82
CA LEU A 156 -14.41 11.65 -9.80
C LEU A 156 -15.58 11.20 -10.67
N GLU A 157 -15.32 10.65 -11.86
CA GLU A 157 -16.34 10.11 -12.77
C GLU A 157 -17.06 8.90 -12.15
N ARG A 158 -16.34 8.07 -11.39
CA ARG A 158 -16.85 6.83 -10.80
C ARG A 158 -17.31 6.97 -9.35
N LEU A 159 -17.12 8.13 -8.71
CA LEU A 159 -17.37 8.36 -7.29
C LEU A 159 -18.78 7.96 -6.87
N LYS A 160 -19.80 8.30 -7.67
CA LYS A 160 -21.18 7.97 -7.35
C LYS A 160 -21.37 6.46 -7.22
N ALA A 161 -21.04 5.71 -8.26
CA ALA A 161 -21.28 4.27 -8.32
C ALA A 161 -20.36 3.47 -7.38
N LYS A 162 -19.11 3.94 -7.17
CA LYS A 162 -18.10 3.20 -6.40
C LYS A 162 -18.12 3.53 -4.91
N VAL A 163 -18.63 4.70 -4.52
CA VAL A 163 -18.58 5.18 -3.14
C VAL A 163 -19.95 5.59 -2.61
N LEU A 164 -20.63 6.54 -3.28
CA LEU A 164 -21.82 7.16 -2.70
C LEU A 164 -22.99 6.18 -2.59
N GLU A 165 -23.21 5.35 -3.58
CA GLU A 165 -24.28 4.33 -3.59
C GLU A 165 -24.08 3.25 -2.52
N ALA A 166 -22.84 3.05 -2.08
CA ALA A 166 -22.55 2.14 -0.98
C ALA A 166 -22.96 2.68 0.39
N SER A 167 -23.28 3.98 0.53
CA SER A 167 -23.63 4.63 1.81
C SER A 167 -22.61 4.34 2.92
N PRO A 168 -21.33 4.72 2.75
CA PRO A 168 -20.26 4.41 3.69
C PRO A 168 -20.35 5.19 5.00
N ASP A 169 -19.72 4.65 6.05
CA ASP A 169 -19.41 5.33 7.29
C ASP A 169 -17.99 5.91 7.27
N LEU A 170 -17.10 5.26 6.51
CA LEU A 170 -15.71 5.64 6.35
C LEU A 170 -15.25 5.36 4.92
N VAL A 171 -14.51 6.29 4.32
CA VAL A 171 -13.92 6.12 2.98
C VAL A 171 -12.41 6.30 3.08
N LEU A 172 -11.66 5.29 2.62
CA LEU A 172 -10.25 5.43 2.30
C LEU A 172 -10.13 5.93 0.87
N VAL A 173 -9.44 7.04 0.63
CA VAL A 173 -9.18 7.60 -0.70
C VAL A 173 -7.70 7.50 -0.99
N ALA A 174 -7.31 6.63 -1.93
CA ALA A 174 -5.93 6.24 -2.22
C ALA A 174 -5.61 6.34 -3.71
N PHE A 175 -5.28 7.55 -4.16
CA PHE A 175 -4.83 7.86 -5.52
C PHE A 175 -3.43 8.46 -5.52
N GLY A 176 -2.89 8.71 -6.70
CA GLY A 176 -1.61 9.37 -6.93
C GLY A 176 -0.64 8.55 -7.76
N MET A 177 -0.74 7.22 -7.75
CA MET A 177 0.19 6.38 -8.50
C MET A 177 0.09 6.58 -10.02
N ASN A 178 -1.12 6.66 -10.56
CA ASN A 178 -1.32 6.92 -11.98
C ASN A 178 -1.32 8.42 -12.30
N ASP A 179 -1.72 9.26 -11.35
CA ASP A 179 -1.68 10.71 -11.49
C ASP A 179 -0.25 11.22 -11.69
N HIS A 180 0.76 10.63 -10.99
CA HIS A 180 2.15 11.06 -11.07
C HIS A 180 2.86 10.67 -12.38
N ASN A 181 2.27 9.84 -13.23
CA ASN A 181 2.88 9.48 -14.52
C ASN A 181 3.18 10.72 -15.37
N ARG A 182 4.17 10.63 -16.27
CA ARG A 182 4.61 11.77 -17.12
C ARG A 182 3.47 12.44 -17.91
N ARG A 183 2.41 11.68 -18.23
CA ARG A 183 1.18 12.14 -18.91
C ARG A 183 -0.04 12.09 -18.00
N GLY A 184 0.18 12.06 -16.70
CA GLY A 184 -0.88 11.99 -15.71
C GLY A 184 -1.46 13.36 -15.33
N VAL A 185 -2.00 13.45 -14.13
CA VAL A 185 -2.65 14.65 -13.62
C VAL A 185 -1.61 15.52 -12.91
N PRO A 186 -1.46 16.82 -13.21
CA PRO A 186 -0.53 17.68 -12.49
C PRO A 186 -0.85 17.77 -10.99
N PRO A 187 0.16 17.92 -10.10
CA PRO A 187 -0.05 17.91 -8.64
C PRO A 187 -1.09 18.91 -8.12
N GLU A 188 -1.14 20.10 -8.70
CA GLU A 188 -2.10 21.14 -8.33
C GLU A 188 -3.54 20.83 -8.78
N VAL A 189 -3.68 20.07 -9.88
CA VAL A 189 -4.99 19.55 -10.33
C VAL A 189 -5.40 18.36 -9.46
N PHE A 190 -4.46 17.47 -9.17
CA PHE A 190 -4.63 16.33 -8.28
C PHE A 190 -5.14 16.78 -6.90
N GLU A 191 -4.51 17.81 -6.29
CA GLU A 191 -4.92 18.37 -5.00
C GLU A 191 -6.37 18.88 -5.04
N ARG A 192 -6.73 19.65 -6.08
CA ARG A 192 -8.11 20.15 -6.25
C ARG A 192 -9.12 19.01 -6.43
N GLN A 193 -8.74 17.96 -7.16
CA GLN A 193 -9.61 16.80 -7.38
C GLN A 193 -9.80 15.98 -6.11
N LEU A 194 -8.78 15.84 -5.26
CA LEU A 194 -8.94 15.25 -3.93
C LEU A 194 -9.91 16.06 -3.06
N ALA A 195 -9.77 17.39 -3.05
CA ALA A 195 -10.70 18.26 -2.33
C ALA A 195 -12.14 18.10 -2.84
N GLU A 196 -12.33 17.99 -4.15
CA GLU A 196 -13.64 17.77 -4.77
C GLU A 196 -14.22 16.39 -4.39
N ILE A 197 -13.42 15.34 -4.40
CA ILE A 197 -13.82 13.98 -3.95
C ILE A 197 -14.33 14.06 -2.51
N ILE A 198 -13.57 14.68 -1.62
CA ILE A 198 -13.95 14.83 -0.20
C ILE A 198 -15.26 15.60 -0.07
N ALA A 199 -15.39 16.73 -0.77
CA ALA A 199 -16.58 17.57 -0.72
C ALA A 199 -17.84 16.81 -1.17
N ARG A 200 -17.74 16.05 -2.28
CA ARG A 200 -18.86 15.24 -2.79
C ARG A 200 -19.23 14.08 -1.86
N ILE A 201 -18.25 13.42 -1.23
CA ILE A 201 -18.51 12.37 -0.22
C ILE A 201 -19.28 12.96 0.95
N ARG A 202 -18.82 14.08 1.51
CA ARG A 202 -19.43 14.72 2.68
C ARG A 202 -20.81 15.32 2.39
N ALA A 203 -21.05 15.77 1.16
CA ALA A 203 -22.37 16.30 0.75
C ALA A 203 -23.42 15.19 0.63
N ALA A 204 -23.01 13.98 0.26
CA ALA A 204 -23.91 12.87 -0.04
C ALA A 204 -24.03 11.82 1.08
N THR A 205 -23.04 11.78 1.99
CA THR A 205 -22.96 10.74 3.03
C THR A 205 -22.48 11.31 4.36
N PRO A 206 -22.74 10.64 5.49
CA PRO A 206 -22.13 11.00 6.78
C PRO A 206 -20.68 10.52 6.93
N ALA A 207 -20.08 9.92 5.90
CA ALA A 207 -18.78 9.28 5.99
C ALA A 207 -17.66 10.25 6.41
N GLU A 208 -16.77 9.75 7.23
CA GLU A 208 -15.45 10.34 7.43
C GLU A 208 -14.49 9.86 6.35
N VAL A 209 -13.44 10.62 6.09
CA VAL A 209 -12.50 10.35 5.00
C VAL A 209 -11.08 10.25 5.55
N VAL A 210 -10.37 9.24 5.10
CA VAL A 210 -8.92 9.10 5.27
C VAL A 210 -8.28 9.23 3.89
N LEU A 211 -7.39 10.20 3.71
CA LEU A 211 -6.54 10.26 2.53
C LEU A 211 -5.30 9.41 2.76
N VAL A 212 -4.93 8.58 1.78
CA VAL A 212 -3.78 7.69 1.82
C VAL A 212 -2.81 8.10 0.73
N SER A 213 -1.57 8.46 1.08
CA SER A 213 -0.57 8.81 0.08
C SER A 213 -0.03 7.58 -0.66
N ALA A 214 0.35 7.77 -1.93
CA ALA A 214 1.05 6.76 -2.70
C ALA A 214 2.56 6.76 -2.38
N PHE A 215 3.22 5.61 -2.55
CA PHE A 215 4.67 5.45 -2.43
C PHE A 215 5.38 5.76 -3.75
N PRO A 216 6.72 6.05 -3.76
CA PRO A 216 7.45 6.26 -4.99
C PRO A 216 7.58 4.93 -5.77
N PRO A 217 7.22 4.90 -7.09
CA PRO A 217 7.44 3.73 -7.92
C PRO A 217 8.92 3.49 -8.18
N ASN A 218 9.25 2.43 -8.92
CA ASN A 218 10.63 2.17 -9.32
C ASN A 218 11.20 3.37 -10.12
N PRO A 219 12.28 4.01 -9.65
CA PRO A 219 12.84 5.20 -10.29
C PRO A 219 13.40 4.92 -11.70
N ARG A 220 13.68 3.64 -12.02
CA ARG A 220 14.17 3.21 -13.35
C ARG A 220 13.05 3.06 -14.39
N TRP A 221 11.79 3.14 -13.97
CA TRP A 221 10.65 3.04 -14.88
C TRP A 221 10.46 4.34 -15.65
N VAL A 222 10.64 4.28 -16.98
CA VAL A 222 10.67 5.47 -17.85
C VAL A 222 9.37 6.28 -17.90
N HIS A 223 8.23 5.68 -17.56
CA HIS A 223 6.93 6.38 -17.54
C HIS A 223 6.65 7.13 -16.23
N GLY A 224 7.43 6.88 -15.19
CA GLY A 224 7.35 7.64 -13.94
C GLY A 224 7.87 9.06 -14.10
N SER A 225 7.19 10.04 -13.51
CA SER A 225 7.65 11.44 -13.54
C SER A 225 8.77 11.76 -12.55
N GLY A 226 9.05 10.88 -11.60
CA GLY A 226 9.98 11.13 -10.48
C GLY A 226 9.44 12.10 -9.43
N ARG A 227 8.20 12.58 -9.53
CA ARG A 227 7.64 13.66 -8.72
C ARG A 227 6.67 13.16 -7.62
N MET A 228 6.73 11.90 -7.20
CA MET A 228 5.78 11.35 -6.23
C MET A 228 5.73 12.11 -4.90
N ALA A 229 6.84 12.72 -4.47
CA ALA A 229 6.87 13.57 -3.29
C ALA A 229 5.84 14.73 -3.37
N ALA A 230 5.73 15.37 -4.54
CA ALA A 230 4.77 16.46 -4.74
C ALA A 230 3.30 15.99 -4.62
N TYR A 231 3.01 14.73 -5.01
CA TYR A 231 1.67 14.16 -4.84
C TYR A 231 1.39 13.77 -3.37
N ALA A 232 2.38 13.25 -2.66
CA ALA A 232 2.26 12.99 -1.23
C ALA A 232 2.01 14.30 -0.43
N GLU A 233 2.75 15.35 -0.74
CA GLU A 233 2.55 16.69 -0.17
C GLU A 233 1.16 17.26 -0.51
N ALA A 234 0.72 17.13 -1.77
CA ALA A 234 -0.62 17.56 -2.20
C ALA A 234 -1.71 16.79 -1.44
N THR A 235 -1.52 15.47 -1.22
CA THR A 235 -2.44 14.65 -0.40
C THR A 235 -2.51 15.17 1.04
N ALA A 236 -1.36 15.47 1.65
CA ALA A 236 -1.28 15.99 3.01
C ALA A 236 -1.94 17.37 3.14
N ARG A 237 -1.71 18.28 2.16
CA ARG A 237 -2.36 19.60 2.13
C ARG A 237 -3.88 19.49 1.97
N ALA A 238 -4.36 18.64 1.06
CA ALA A 238 -5.79 18.38 0.88
C ALA A 238 -6.42 17.82 2.16
N ALA A 239 -5.77 16.90 2.85
CA ALA A 239 -6.23 16.34 4.12
C ALA A 239 -6.32 17.44 5.20
N THR A 240 -5.27 18.22 5.36
CA THR A 240 -5.21 19.33 6.35
C THR A 240 -6.29 20.36 6.08
N ALA A 241 -6.42 20.83 4.83
CA ALA A 241 -7.41 21.83 4.45
C ALA A 241 -8.85 21.36 4.67
N ALA A 242 -9.10 20.07 4.46
CA ALA A 242 -10.41 19.47 4.66
C ALA A 242 -10.65 18.95 6.09
N GLY A 243 -9.66 18.97 6.99
CA GLY A 243 -9.76 18.34 8.32
C GLY A 243 -10.03 16.84 8.21
N CYS A 244 -9.37 16.15 7.28
CA CYS A 244 -9.41 14.72 7.12
C CYS A 244 -8.19 14.05 7.78
N ALA A 245 -8.32 12.80 8.14
CA ALA A 245 -7.18 11.99 8.55
C ALA A 245 -6.28 11.69 7.32
N TYR A 246 -4.96 11.62 7.56
CA TYR A 246 -3.94 11.39 6.54
C TYR A 246 -3.05 10.20 6.92
N ALA A 247 -3.05 9.18 6.11
CA ALA A 247 -2.17 8.03 6.21
C ALA A 247 -0.91 8.27 5.38
N ASP A 248 0.22 8.57 6.03
CA ASP A 248 1.49 8.90 5.39
C ASP A 248 2.26 7.64 4.98
N VAL A 249 1.76 6.97 3.96
CA VAL A 249 2.45 5.82 3.38
C VAL A 249 3.75 6.23 2.69
N PHE A 250 3.80 7.42 2.09
CA PHE A 250 4.98 7.89 1.38
C PHE A 250 6.23 7.93 2.27
N SER A 251 6.17 8.63 3.40
CA SER A 251 7.32 8.75 4.32
C SER A 251 7.69 7.41 4.95
N ASN A 252 6.68 6.61 5.32
CA ASN A 252 6.90 5.27 5.85
C ASN A 252 7.61 4.37 4.82
N TRP A 253 7.14 4.38 3.57
CA TRP A 253 7.78 3.62 2.49
C TRP A 253 9.24 4.03 2.27
N GLN A 254 9.54 5.32 2.27
CA GLN A 254 10.90 5.82 2.10
C GLN A 254 11.87 5.29 3.17
N ALA A 255 11.43 5.11 4.40
CA ALA A 255 12.27 4.55 5.45
C ALA A 255 12.63 3.07 5.21
N PHE A 256 11.73 2.30 4.59
CA PHE A 256 12.04 0.95 4.13
C PHE A 256 12.94 0.97 2.88
N ALA A 257 12.64 1.84 1.92
CA ALA A 257 13.41 1.99 0.69
C ALA A 257 14.86 2.46 0.94
N ALA A 258 15.14 3.16 2.05
CA ALA A 258 16.49 3.50 2.47
C ALA A 258 17.38 2.27 2.79
N ARG A 259 16.77 1.08 2.98
CA ARG A 259 17.45 -0.18 3.35
C ARG A 259 17.17 -1.32 2.37
N LYS A 260 16.28 -1.10 1.42
CA LYS A 260 15.84 -2.09 0.45
C LYS A 260 15.84 -1.49 -0.95
N ARG A 261 16.09 -2.33 -1.95
CA ARG A 261 15.95 -1.90 -3.34
C ARG A 261 14.46 -1.84 -3.70
N PRO A 262 14.08 -1.05 -4.73
CA PRO A 262 12.69 -1.04 -5.20
C PRO A 262 12.14 -2.44 -5.50
N GLU A 263 12.96 -3.32 -6.07
CA GLU A 263 12.61 -4.70 -6.40
C GLU A 263 12.23 -5.55 -5.17
N ASP A 264 12.74 -5.23 -3.99
CA ASP A 264 12.43 -5.95 -2.76
C ASP A 264 11.04 -5.59 -2.20
N LEU A 265 10.48 -4.46 -2.64
CA LEU A 265 9.20 -3.93 -2.16
C LEU A 265 8.07 -4.05 -3.19
N LEU A 266 8.42 -4.24 -4.47
CA LEU A 266 7.48 -4.25 -5.59
C LEU A 266 7.23 -5.65 -6.13
N ALA A 267 5.99 -6.00 -6.41
CA ALA A 267 5.62 -7.27 -7.01
C ALA A 267 5.81 -7.28 -8.53
N ASN A 268 5.61 -6.13 -9.19
CA ASN A 268 5.72 -6.00 -10.65
C ASN A 268 6.96 -5.25 -11.13
N ASN A 269 7.92 -4.94 -10.27
CA ASN A 269 9.08 -4.07 -10.55
C ASN A 269 8.75 -2.61 -10.90
N ILE A 270 7.49 -2.22 -11.01
CA ILE A 270 7.07 -0.89 -11.45
C ILE A 270 6.51 -0.08 -10.30
N ASN A 271 5.28 -0.39 -9.91
CA ASN A 271 4.44 0.43 -9.06
C ASN A 271 3.41 -0.36 -8.24
N HIS A 272 3.34 -1.69 -8.33
CA HIS A 272 2.50 -2.48 -7.46
C HIS A 272 3.31 -3.03 -6.29
N PRO A 273 2.86 -2.79 -5.04
CA PRO A 273 3.55 -3.27 -3.87
C PRO A 273 3.52 -4.79 -3.78
N SER A 274 4.57 -5.39 -3.23
CA SER A 274 4.54 -6.79 -2.80
C SER A 274 3.61 -6.95 -1.59
N ASP A 275 3.40 -8.20 -1.13
CA ASP A 275 2.64 -8.47 0.10
C ASP A 275 3.23 -7.73 1.32
N PHE A 276 4.57 -7.58 1.35
CA PHE A 276 5.23 -6.77 2.36
C PHE A 276 4.97 -5.27 2.15
N GLY A 277 4.90 -4.80 0.92
CA GLY A 277 4.51 -3.43 0.62
C GLY A 277 3.07 -3.14 1.07
N HIS A 278 2.13 -4.04 0.84
CA HIS A 278 0.77 -3.95 1.40
C HIS A 278 0.76 -3.96 2.94
N TRP A 279 1.67 -4.71 3.57
CA TRP A 279 1.83 -4.68 5.02
C TRP A 279 2.28 -3.30 5.54
N ILE A 280 3.14 -2.58 4.80
CA ILE A 280 3.52 -1.19 5.16
C ILE A 280 2.28 -0.29 5.19
N TYR A 281 1.43 -0.34 4.16
CA TYR A 281 0.16 0.41 4.14
C TYR A 281 -0.75 0.06 5.32
N PHE A 282 -0.90 -1.24 5.59
CA PHE A 282 -1.69 -1.74 6.71
C PHE A 282 -1.18 -1.17 8.04
N ARG A 283 0.14 -1.22 8.28
CA ARG A 283 0.74 -0.68 9.51
C ARG A 283 0.47 0.81 9.70
N VAL A 284 0.57 1.60 8.63
CA VAL A 284 0.28 3.04 8.68
C VAL A 284 -1.17 3.28 9.09
N LEU A 285 -2.13 2.51 8.53
CA LEU A 285 -3.54 2.63 8.91
C LEU A 285 -3.79 2.18 10.37
N GLU A 286 -3.15 1.09 10.80
CA GLU A 286 -3.29 0.58 12.16
C GLU A 286 -2.78 1.58 13.20
N GLU A 287 -1.65 2.24 12.93
CA GLU A 287 -1.04 3.23 13.82
C GLU A 287 -1.83 4.54 13.90
N MET A 288 -2.74 4.82 12.99
CA MET A 288 -3.66 5.96 13.10
C MET A 288 -4.56 5.88 14.34
N GLY A 289 -4.78 4.71 14.90
CA GLY A 289 -5.40 4.50 16.20
C GLY A 289 -6.92 4.41 16.22
N LEU A 290 -7.57 4.19 15.06
CA LEU A 290 -9.02 3.95 14.98
C LEU A 290 -9.42 2.66 15.68
#